data_550d0bd48e02b08b9f15f3032e6d2a62
#
_entry.id   550d0bd48e02b08b9f15f3032e6d2a62
#
_cell.length_a   1.000
_cell.length_b   1.000
_cell.length_c   1.000
_cell.angle_alpha   90.00
_cell.angle_beta   90.00
_cell.angle_gamma   90.00
#
_symmetry.space_group_name_H-M   'P 1'
#
loop_
_entity.id
_entity.type
_entity.pdbx_description
1 polymer ?
#
loop_
_entity_poly.entity_id
_entity_poly.type
_entity_poly.pdbx_seq_one_letter_code
_entity_poly.pdbx_strand_id
1 'polypeptide(L)'
;MMLAVTAAILAWPGSVLSQAAEKTPAKTVDIDVVDSLEKQAGMYGSEMIAEKMPVAGVHASTIAEIEGGIVTAWFGGADEGAYDVVIWMSRNEGDGWSAPKPAANGIDEAKRIQYPCWNPVLFKQSNGMLLLFYKVGPNPRVWWGMLQKSKDDGLTWDKPVRLPAGYVGPVKNKPIELANGTLLCGSSLEDAGWRVQMESYVQNRYWSKSKPLNSPLDYAAIQPTLLAYPDGSIQTLCRTKSGRLTECWSHDGGKKW
;
A
#
# COMPACT_ATOMS: atom_id res chain seq x y z
N MET A 1 12.82 16.75 12.41
CA MET A 1 11.62 15.90 12.54
C MET A 1 12.05 14.50 12.14
N MET A 2 12.25 13.63 13.10
CA MET A 2 12.68 12.26 12.89
C MET A 2 11.48 11.40 12.45
N LEU A 3 11.66 10.58 11.47
CA LEU A 3 10.64 9.68 10.96
C LEU A 3 11.04 8.25 11.20
N ALA A 4 10.31 7.58 12.08
CA ALA A 4 10.37 6.15 12.22
C ALA A 4 9.37 5.49 11.24
N VAL A 5 9.87 4.70 10.31
CA VAL A 5 9.04 3.75 9.57
C VAL A 5 9.22 2.41 10.24
N THR A 6 8.37 2.14 11.23
CA THR A 6 8.31 0.85 11.89
C THR A 6 7.27 0.01 11.18
N ALA A 7 7.64 -1.11 10.60
CA ALA A 7 6.71 -2.13 10.16
C ALA A 7 6.16 -2.86 11.39
N ALA A 8 5.29 -2.19 12.14
CA ALA A 8 4.59 -2.78 13.26
C ALA A 8 3.11 -2.88 12.91
N ILE A 9 2.55 -4.07 13.04
CA ILE A 9 1.11 -4.28 13.11
C ILE A 9 0.68 -3.76 14.48
N LEU A 10 0.11 -2.57 14.55
CA LEU A 10 -0.42 -2.00 15.78
C LEU A 10 -1.93 -1.78 15.65
N ALA A 11 -2.63 -2.26 16.66
CA ALA A 11 -4.03 -2.02 16.89
C ALA A 11 -4.31 -0.52 17.21
N TRP A 12 -5.35 0.02 16.59
CA TRP A 12 -5.81 1.40 16.75
C TRP A 12 -6.82 1.50 17.87
N PRO A 13 -6.74 2.47 18.78
CA PRO A 13 -7.85 2.80 19.68
C PRO A 13 -8.89 3.67 18.98
N GLY A 14 -10.14 3.37 19.29
CA GLY A 14 -11.32 3.85 18.59
C GLY A 14 -11.74 5.29 18.83
N SER A 15 -12.62 5.69 17.94
CA SER A 15 -13.73 6.64 17.92
C SER A 15 -13.55 8.05 18.50
N VAL A 16 -13.99 9.09 17.77
CA VAL A 16 -15.18 9.92 18.07
C VAL A 16 -15.23 11.16 17.16
N LEU A 17 -16.42 11.40 16.59
CA LEU A 17 -17.08 12.65 16.21
C LEU A 17 -16.32 13.81 15.53
N SER A 18 -16.92 14.23 14.44
CA SER A 18 -16.63 15.44 13.67
C SER A 18 -16.63 16.70 14.57
N GLN A 19 -15.44 17.25 14.75
CA GLN A 19 -15.24 18.68 14.98
C GLN A 19 -14.08 19.11 14.10
N ALA A 20 -14.12 20.36 13.63
CA ALA A 20 -13.08 20.97 12.81
C ALA A 20 -11.71 20.69 13.42
N ALA A 21 -10.85 20.00 12.67
CA ALA A 21 -9.55 19.56 13.14
C ALA A 21 -8.65 20.79 13.33
N GLU A 22 -8.41 21.15 14.59
CA GLU A 22 -7.20 21.86 14.95
C GLU A 22 -6.00 21.04 14.46
N LYS A 23 -5.07 21.70 13.76
CA LYS A 23 -3.83 21.08 13.29
C LYS A 23 -3.03 20.56 14.48
N THR A 24 -3.14 19.28 14.76
CA THR A 24 -2.26 18.61 15.71
C THR A 24 -0.87 18.57 15.10
N PRO A 25 0.18 19.08 15.77
CA PRO A 25 1.56 18.94 15.26
C PRO A 25 1.87 17.46 15.12
N ALA A 26 2.62 17.11 14.05
CA ALA A 26 3.09 15.75 13.81
C ALA A 26 3.73 15.19 15.09
N LYS A 27 3.16 14.12 15.64
CA LYS A 27 3.73 13.44 16.80
C LYS A 27 5.11 12.93 16.41
N THR A 28 6.14 13.45 17.04
CA THR A 28 7.45 12.80 17.12
C THR A 28 7.21 11.40 17.69
N VAL A 29 7.69 10.38 16.99
CA VAL A 29 7.74 9.03 17.57
C VAL A 29 8.69 9.12 18.75
N ASP A 30 8.18 8.82 19.94
CA ASP A 30 8.95 8.84 21.16
C ASP A 30 9.98 7.70 21.09
N ILE A 31 11.26 8.02 21.28
CA ILE A 31 12.35 7.02 21.28
C ILE A 31 12.07 5.93 22.32
N ASP A 32 11.41 6.28 23.42
CA ASP A 32 11.01 5.34 24.47
C ASP A 32 10.02 4.27 23.96
N VAL A 33 9.23 4.54 22.92
CA VAL A 33 8.33 3.56 22.30
C VAL A 33 9.12 2.54 21.49
N VAL A 34 10.17 2.96 20.78
CA VAL A 34 11.05 2.05 20.02
C VAL A 34 11.76 1.10 20.98
N ASP A 35 12.37 1.63 22.04
CA ASP A 35 13.06 0.84 23.07
C ASP A 35 12.12 -0.15 23.78
N SER A 36 10.84 0.20 23.94
CA SER A 36 9.84 -0.69 24.52
C SER A 36 9.43 -1.82 23.58
N LEU A 37 9.42 -1.57 22.27
CA LEU A 37 9.10 -2.56 21.25
C LEU A 37 10.22 -3.61 21.12
N GLU A 38 11.48 -3.20 21.23
CA GLU A 38 12.63 -4.12 21.16
C GLU A 38 12.68 -5.15 22.29
N LYS A 39 11.97 -4.90 23.39
CA LYS A 39 11.83 -5.83 24.52
C LYS A 39 10.69 -6.83 24.38
N GLN A 40 9.90 -6.76 23.31
CA GLN A 40 8.79 -7.67 23.08
C GLN A 40 9.28 -9.01 22.50
N ALA A 41 8.67 -10.10 22.94
CA ALA A 41 8.98 -11.43 22.38
C ALA A 41 8.67 -11.46 20.87
N GLY A 42 9.66 -11.92 20.06
CA GLY A 42 9.56 -11.96 18.60
C GLY A 42 10.10 -10.72 17.90
N MET A 43 10.53 -9.68 18.60
CA MET A 43 11.26 -8.56 18.03
C MET A 43 12.75 -8.90 17.97
N TYR A 44 13.35 -8.78 16.79
CA TYR A 44 14.78 -9.04 16.57
C TYR A 44 15.59 -7.75 16.44
N GLY A 45 14.97 -6.66 16.06
CA GLY A 45 15.58 -5.35 15.94
C GLY A 45 14.65 -4.35 15.28
N SER A 46 15.01 -3.09 15.39
CA SER A 46 14.38 -1.96 14.70
C SER A 46 15.43 -0.99 14.23
N GLU A 47 15.21 -0.36 13.10
CA GLU A 47 16.08 0.68 12.59
C GLU A 47 15.30 1.76 11.82
N MET A 48 15.86 2.95 11.77
CA MET A 48 15.29 4.05 11.02
C MET A 48 15.72 3.96 9.56
N ILE A 49 14.77 3.99 8.63
CA ILE A 49 15.06 4.08 7.19
C ILE A 49 15.74 5.41 6.87
N ALA A 50 15.31 6.48 7.51
CA ALA A 50 15.94 7.79 7.39
C ALA A 50 15.67 8.60 8.66
N GLU A 51 16.72 9.22 9.21
CA GLU A 51 16.60 10.10 10.37
C GLU A 51 15.82 11.38 10.02
N LYS A 52 15.91 11.81 8.78
CA LYS A 52 15.28 13.03 8.29
C LYS A 52 14.76 12.87 6.87
N MET A 53 13.49 13.16 6.67
CA MET A 53 12.87 13.23 5.35
C MET A 53 12.87 14.67 4.82
N PRO A 54 13.00 14.85 3.49
CA PRO A 54 12.90 16.19 2.86
C PRO A 54 11.46 16.72 2.82
N VAL A 55 10.48 15.98 3.34
CA VAL A 55 9.05 16.31 3.35
C VAL A 55 8.48 16.24 4.75
N ALA A 56 7.39 16.98 5.00
CA ALA A 56 6.80 17.12 6.33
C ALA A 56 6.00 15.90 6.79
N GLY A 57 5.29 15.24 5.87
CA GLY A 57 4.43 14.10 6.14
C GLY A 57 4.76 12.90 5.26
N VAL A 58 4.70 11.70 5.84
CA VAL A 58 4.84 10.43 5.12
C VAL A 58 3.85 9.42 5.66
N HIS A 59 3.38 8.52 4.78
CA HIS A 59 2.35 7.55 5.17
C HIS A 59 2.35 6.31 4.27
N ALA A 60 1.68 5.23 4.70
CA ALA A 60 1.39 4.02 3.94
C ALA A 60 2.62 3.33 3.34
N SER A 61 3.56 2.94 4.19
CA SER A 61 4.74 2.17 3.77
C SER A 61 4.38 0.77 3.26
N THR A 62 5.23 0.28 2.36
CA THR A 62 5.27 -1.08 1.85
C THR A 62 6.72 -1.54 1.77
N ILE A 63 6.98 -2.83 1.85
CA ILE A 63 8.31 -3.44 1.82
C ILE A 63 8.29 -4.65 0.88
N ALA A 64 9.39 -4.93 0.21
CA ALA A 64 9.57 -6.18 -0.55
C ALA A 64 11.01 -6.68 -0.36
N GLU A 65 11.14 -7.99 -0.30
CA GLU A 65 12.43 -8.66 -0.39
C GLU A 65 12.95 -8.58 -1.82
N ILE A 66 14.24 -8.35 -1.96
CA ILE A 66 14.98 -8.28 -3.23
C ILE A 66 16.24 -9.13 -3.12
N GLU A 67 16.95 -9.31 -4.21
CA GLU A 67 18.24 -10.00 -4.16
C GLU A 67 19.23 -9.21 -3.28
N GLY A 68 19.75 -9.87 -2.25
CA GLY A 68 20.72 -9.29 -1.31
C GLY A 68 20.14 -8.31 -0.30
N GLY A 69 18.81 -8.12 -0.21
CA GLY A 69 18.27 -7.18 0.75
C GLY A 69 16.78 -6.93 0.69
N ILE A 70 16.39 -5.71 1.01
CA ILE A 70 15.00 -5.26 1.02
C ILE A 70 14.85 -3.88 0.39
N VAL A 71 13.68 -3.63 -0.19
CA VAL A 71 13.27 -2.33 -0.70
C VAL A 71 11.97 -1.89 -0.04
N THR A 72 11.86 -0.63 0.28
CA THR A 72 10.66 -0.04 0.86
C THR A 72 10.19 1.15 0.04
N ALA A 73 8.88 1.42 0.06
CA ALA A 73 8.29 2.60 -0.53
C ALA A 73 7.16 3.14 0.35
N TRP A 74 6.90 4.45 0.26
CA TRP A 74 5.84 5.16 0.98
C TRP A 74 5.42 6.38 0.18
N PHE A 75 4.31 6.99 0.49
CA PHE A 75 4.02 8.31 -0.07
C PHE A 75 4.38 9.42 0.92
N GLY A 76 4.76 10.59 0.41
CA GLY A 76 5.11 11.71 1.27
C GLY A 76 5.17 13.03 0.52
N GLY A 77 4.84 14.10 1.24
CA GLY A 77 4.78 15.48 0.80
C GLY A 77 4.54 16.42 1.97
N ALA A 78 3.95 17.59 1.73
CA ALA A 78 3.63 18.57 2.78
C ALA A 78 2.58 18.04 3.77
N ASP A 79 1.55 17.35 3.25
CA ASP A 79 0.48 16.72 4.03
C ASP A 79 -0.19 15.65 3.16
N GLU A 80 -0.94 14.70 3.77
CA GLU A 80 -1.68 13.69 3.02
C GLU A 80 -2.69 14.34 2.08
N GLY A 81 -2.59 14.02 0.77
CA GLY A 81 -3.44 14.60 -0.27
C GLY A 81 -2.98 15.96 -0.81
N ALA A 82 -1.88 16.50 -0.35
CA ALA A 82 -1.27 17.68 -0.95
C ALA A 82 -0.72 17.36 -2.35
N TYR A 83 -0.74 18.33 -3.26
CA TYR A 83 -0.34 18.12 -4.66
C TYR A 83 1.14 17.73 -4.83
N ASP A 84 1.99 18.02 -3.86
CA ASP A 84 3.41 17.66 -3.84
C ASP A 84 3.69 16.23 -3.36
N VAL A 85 2.66 15.47 -2.98
CA VAL A 85 2.81 14.09 -2.53
C VAL A 85 3.26 13.20 -3.67
N VAL A 86 4.41 12.56 -3.49
CA VAL A 86 5.02 11.60 -4.43
C VAL A 86 5.28 10.26 -3.73
N ILE A 87 5.64 9.23 -4.49
CA ILE A 87 6.11 7.96 -3.93
C ILE A 87 7.62 8.07 -3.72
N TRP A 88 8.05 7.83 -2.49
CA TRP A 88 9.44 7.72 -2.06
C TRP A 88 9.84 6.27 -1.94
N MET A 89 11.12 5.99 -2.08
CA MET A 89 11.69 4.66 -1.96
C MET A 89 13.07 4.71 -1.32
N SER A 90 13.42 3.65 -0.58
CA SER A 90 14.76 3.39 -0.05
C SER A 90 15.06 1.89 -0.11
N ARG A 91 16.33 1.54 -0.18
CA ARG A 91 16.84 0.15 -0.28
C ARG A 91 17.85 -0.08 0.81
N ASN A 92 17.91 -1.34 1.30
CA ASN A 92 18.97 -1.83 2.18
C ASN A 92 19.49 -3.15 1.62
N GLU A 93 20.75 -3.17 1.23
CA GLU A 93 21.44 -4.34 0.66
C GLU A 93 22.54 -4.86 1.62
N GLY A 94 22.39 -4.58 2.92
CA GLY A 94 23.30 -5.02 3.97
C GLY A 94 24.17 -3.92 4.56
N ASP A 95 24.39 -2.83 3.82
CA ASP A 95 25.22 -1.69 4.24
C ASP A 95 24.41 -0.53 4.86
N GLY A 96 23.13 -0.81 5.21
CA GLY A 96 22.19 0.18 5.70
C GLY A 96 21.28 0.75 4.60
N TRP A 97 20.41 1.68 4.99
CA TRP A 97 19.42 2.26 4.09
C TRP A 97 20.00 3.32 3.16
N SER A 98 19.69 3.22 1.89
CA SER A 98 19.99 4.29 0.93
C SER A 98 19.20 5.56 1.26
N ALA A 99 19.72 6.73 0.89
CA ALA A 99 18.96 7.97 1.00
C ALA A 99 17.61 7.84 0.25
N PRO A 100 16.47 8.26 0.85
CA PRO A 100 15.18 8.24 0.19
C PRO A 100 15.18 9.02 -1.12
N LYS A 101 14.63 8.42 -2.18
CA LYS A 101 14.51 9.03 -3.52
C LYS A 101 13.06 8.96 -4.00
N PRO A 102 12.57 9.97 -4.75
CA PRO A 102 11.30 9.85 -5.46
C PRO A 102 11.35 8.70 -6.47
N ALA A 103 10.37 7.79 -6.39
CA ALA A 103 10.23 6.65 -7.30
C ALA A 103 9.10 6.86 -8.32
N ALA A 104 8.06 7.62 -7.95
CA ALA A 104 6.95 7.93 -8.83
C ALA A 104 6.27 9.25 -8.40
N ASN A 105 5.63 9.89 -9.35
CA ASN A 105 4.86 11.12 -9.14
C ASN A 105 3.48 11.03 -9.80
N GLY A 106 2.64 12.02 -9.54
CA GLY A 106 1.29 12.13 -10.08
C GLY A 106 1.12 13.16 -11.20
N ILE A 107 2.18 13.45 -11.96
CA ILE A 107 2.14 14.45 -13.02
C ILE A 107 1.32 13.92 -14.21
N ASP A 108 0.25 14.64 -14.56
CA ASP A 108 -0.48 14.49 -15.82
C ASP A 108 0.08 15.52 -16.81
N GLU A 109 1.00 15.07 -17.63
CA GLU A 109 1.71 15.90 -18.63
C GLU A 109 0.73 16.60 -19.58
N ALA A 110 -0.34 15.91 -20.00
CA ALA A 110 -1.31 16.43 -20.95
C ALA A 110 -2.12 17.59 -20.37
N LYS A 111 -2.42 17.53 -19.09
CA LYS A 111 -3.17 18.56 -18.37
C LYS A 111 -2.28 19.58 -17.67
N ARG A 112 -0.97 19.32 -17.56
CA ARG A 112 -0.01 20.10 -16.77
C ARG A 112 -0.45 20.26 -15.31
N ILE A 113 -0.98 19.17 -14.72
CA ILE A 113 -1.45 19.12 -13.35
C ILE A 113 -0.68 18.02 -12.63
N GLN A 114 -0.25 18.27 -11.41
CA GLN A 114 0.24 17.26 -10.49
C GLN A 114 -0.89 16.89 -9.52
N TYR A 115 -1.16 15.60 -9.42
CA TYR A 115 -2.06 15.01 -8.43
C TYR A 115 -1.25 14.32 -7.34
N PRO A 116 -1.76 14.25 -6.11
CA PRO A 116 -1.13 13.45 -5.07
C PRO A 116 -1.03 11.97 -5.45
N CYS A 117 0.05 11.34 -5.01
CA CYS A 117 0.22 9.90 -5.04
C CYS A 117 -0.24 9.27 -3.72
N TRP A 118 -0.72 8.00 -3.78
CA TRP A 118 -1.29 7.31 -2.64
C TRP A 118 -0.90 5.84 -2.61
N ASN A 119 -0.83 5.27 -1.40
CA ASN A 119 -0.80 3.84 -1.11
C ASN A 119 0.07 3.03 -2.09
N PRO A 120 1.41 3.19 -2.09
CA PRO A 120 2.28 2.32 -2.85
C PRO A 120 2.16 0.88 -2.34
N VAL A 121 2.30 -0.07 -3.25
CA VAL A 121 2.41 -1.49 -2.94
C VAL A 121 3.53 -2.08 -3.78
N LEU A 122 4.60 -2.49 -3.13
CA LEU A 122 5.70 -3.25 -3.72
C LEU A 122 5.37 -4.74 -3.70
N PHE A 123 5.60 -5.42 -4.81
CA PHE A 123 5.43 -6.86 -4.91
C PHE A 123 6.48 -7.48 -5.84
N LYS A 124 7.27 -8.41 -5.30
CA LYS A 124 8.23 -9.22 -6.07
C LYS A 124 7.52 -10.45 -6.58
N GLN A 125 7.42 -10.59 -7.90
CA GLN A 125 6.86 -11.77 -8.55
C GLN A 125 7.86 -12.94 -8.53
N SER A 126 7.35 -14.16 -8.63
CA SER A 126 8.14 -15.39 -8.71
C SER A 126 9.12 -15.41 -9.90
N ASN A 127 8.83 -14.67 -10.96
CA ASN A 127 9.69 -14.51 -12.14
C ASN A 127 10.80 -13.46 -11.96
N GLY A 128 10.97 -12.90 -10.77
CA GLY A 128 11.97 -11.89 -10.46
C GLY A 128 11.58 -10.44 -10.78
N MET A 129 10.40 -10.18 -11.36
CA MET A 129 9.94 -8.82 -11.63
C MET A 129 9.48 -8.14 -10.33
N LEU A 130 10.02 -6.96 -10.03
CA LEU A 130 9.51 -6.11 -8.96
C LEU A 130 8.45 -5.16 -9.52
N LEU A 131 7.28 -5.15 -8.91
CA LEU A 131 6.14 -4.30 -9.27
C LEU A 131 5.95 -3.21 -8.23
N LEU A 132 5.71 -2.00 -8.67
CA LEU A 132 5.26 -0.88 -7.85
C LEU A 132 3.87 -0.45 -8.32
N PHE A 133 2.85 -0.83 -7.55
CA PHE A 133 1.50 -0.29 -7.70
C PHE A 133 1.35 0.95 -6.83
N TYR A 134 0.67 1.96 -7.33
CA TYR A 134 0.30 3.15 -6.56
C TYR A 134 -0.95 3.79 -7.15
N LYS A 135 -1.52 4.77 -6.48
CA LYS A 135 -2.69 5.50 -6.96
C LYS A 135 -2.30 6.95 -7.18
N VAL A 136 -2.96 7.56 -8.14
CA VAL A 136 -2.83 8.99 -8.46
C VAL A 136 -4.24 9.57 -8.55
N GLY A 137 -4.44 10.74 -7.99
CA GLY A 137 -5.74 11.43 -8.05
C GLY A 137 -5.97 12.33 -6.86
N PRO A 138 -6.95 13.22 -6.91
CA PRO A 138 -7.18 14.23 -5.88
C PRO A 138 -7.59 13.65 -4.52
N ASN A 139 -8.20 12.46 -4.51
CA ASN A 139 -8.62 11.77 -3.28
C ASN A 139 -9.03 10.31 -3.60
N PRO A 140 -9.23 9.44 -2.57
CA PRO A 140 -9.58 8.03 -2.76
C PRO A 140 -10.91 7.74 -3.48
N ARG A 141 -11.79 8.71 -3.63
CA ARG A 141 -13.07 8.52 -4.34
C ARG A 141 -12.92 8.54 -5.85
N VAL A 142 -11.88 9.23 -6.36
CA VAL A 142 -11.70 9.49 -7.79
C VAL A 142 -10.28 9.23 -8.28
N TRP A 143 -9.45 8.56 -7.50
CA TRP A 143 -8.11 8.15 -7.90
C TRP A 143 -8.13 7.03 -8.95
N TRP A 144 -7.01 6.80 -9.58
CA TRP A 144 -6.79 5.70 -10.51
C TRP A 144 -5.50 4.96 -10.18
N GLY A 145 -5.45 3.69 -10.58
CA GLY A 145 -4.29 2.84 -10.38
C GLY A 145 -3.18 3.13 -11.39
N MET A 146 -1.96 3.01 -10.91
CA MET A 146 -0.73 3.08 -11.69
C MET A 146 0.13 1.85 -11.40
N LEU A 147 0.93 1.45 -12.39
CA LEU A 147 1.88 0.35 -12.30
C LEU A 147 3.20 0.74 -12.95
N GLN A 148 4.30 0.50 -12.25
CA GLN A 148 5.66 0.47 -12.78
C GLN A 148 6.29 -0.90 -12.54
N LYS A 149 7.22 -1.30 -13.40
CA LYS A 149 7.94 -2.57 -13.32
C LYS A 149 9.44 -2.30 -13.28
N SER A 150 10.15 -3.12 -12.52
CA SER A 150 11.61 -3.13 -12.46
C SER A 150 12.12 -4.55 -12.63
N LYS A 151 13.21 -4.71 -13.40
CA LYS A 151 13.92 -5.98 -13.62
C LYS A 151 15.18 -6.08 -12.78
N ASP A 152 15.55 -5.03 -12.10
CA ASP A 152 16.79 -4.83 -11.36
C ASP A 152 16.51 -4.39 -9.91
N ASP A 153 15.45 -4.97 -9.34
CA ASP A 153 15.10 -4.79 -7.94
C ASP A 153 14.88 -3.33 -7.51
N GLY A 154 14.33 -2.51 -8.43
CA GLY A 154 13.99 -1.14 -8.17
C GLY A 154 15.14 -0.15 -8.33
N LEU A 155 16.27 -0.56 -8.94
CA LEU A 155 17.32 0.37 -9.34
C LEU A 155 16.84 1.27 -10.48
N THR A 156 16.19 0.66 -11.49
CA THR A 156 15.51 1.37 -12.58
C THR A 156 14.06 0.90 -12.71
N TRP A 157 13.23 1.75 -13.26
CA TRP A 157 11.80 1.51 -13.45
C TRP A 157 11.38 1.78 -14.89
N ASP A 158 10.53 0.91 -15.41
CA ASP A 158 9.83 1.17 -16.67
C ASP A 158 8.95 2.43 -16.54
N LYS A 159 8.56 3.01 -17.68
CA LYS A 159 7.61 4.13 -17.70
C LYS A 159 6.31 3.74 -16.99
N PRO A 160 5.76 4.60 -16.11
CA PRO A 160 4.51 4.32 -15.44
C PRO A 160 3.36 4.10 -16.42
N VAL A 161 2.55 3.09 -16.14
CA VAL A 161 1.36 2.75 -16.92
C VAL A 161 0.13 2.94 -16.05
N ARG A 162 -0.84 3.72 -16.53
CA ARG A 162 -2.15 3.81 -15.90
C ARG A 162 -2.91 2.50 -16.12
N LEU A 163 -3.52 1.97 -15.06
CA LEU A 163 -4.38 0.80 -15.16
C LEU A 163 -5.63 1.12 -16.00
N PRO A 164 -6.27 0.11 -16.59
CA PRO A 164 -7.50 0.32 -17.34
C PRO A 164 -8.57 1.02 -16.50
N ALA A 165 -9.47 1.74 -17.14
CA ALA A 165 -10.53 2.46 -16.45
C ALA A 165 -11.35 1.54 -15.52
N GLY A 166 -11.54 1.97 -14.27
CA GLY A 166 -12.24 1.22 -13.25
C GLY A 166 -11.42 0.13 -12.55
N TYR A 167 -10.09 0.12 -12.76
CA TYR A 167 -9.15 -0.69 -11.99
C TYR A 167 -8.22 0.22 -11.20
N VAL A 168 -7.93 -0.17 -9.96
CA VAL A 168 -7.02 0.56 -9.07
C VAL A 168 -5.85 -0.28 -8.59
N GLY A 169 -5.88 -1.60 -8.84
CA GLY A 169 -4.87 -2.53 -8.36
C GLY A 169 -4.95 -2.77 -6.85
N PRO A 170 -3.93 -3.38 -6.25
CA PRO A 170 -3.90 -3.66 -4.83
C PRO A 170 -3.86 -2.35 -4.03
N VAL A 171 -4.71 -2.23 -3.00
CA VAL A 171 -4.80 -1.02 -2.16
C VAL A 171 -4.27 -1.31 -0.77
N LYS A 172 -3.18 -0.64 -0.39
CA LYS A 172 -2.50 -0.74 0.90
C LYS A 172 -1.77 -2.06 1.12
N ASN A 173 -2.38 -3.20 0.83
CA ASN A 173 -1.85 -4.52 1.10
C ASN A 173 -1.39 -5.23 -0.19
N LYS A 174 -0.47 -6.19 -0.05
CA LYS A 174 0.11 -6.90 -1.19
C LYS A 174 -0.89 -7.81 -1.89
N PRO A 175 -0.77 -7.96 -3.23
CA PRO A 175 -1.42 -9.06 -3.93
C PRO A 175 -0.81 -10.40 -3.51
N ILE A 176 -1.47 -11.50 -3.88
CA ILE A 176 -0.88 -12.83 -3.89
C ILE A 176 -0.71 -13.30 -5.34
N GLU A 177 0.35 -14.06 -5.58
CA GLU A 177 0.58 -14.71 -6.87
C GLU A 177 0.05 -16.13 -6.83
N LEU A 178 -0.94 -16.42 -7.69
CA LEU A 178 -1.51 -17.75 -7.82
C LEU A 178 -0.58 -18.64 -8.64
N ALA A 179 -0.71 -19.97 -8.51
CA ALA A 179 0.15 -20.95 -9.18
C ALA A 179 0.23 -20.79 -10.72
N ASN A 180 -0.76 -20.17 -11.33
CA ASN A 180 -0.79 -19.87 -12.77
C ASN A 180 -0.16 -18.51 -13.13
N GLY A 181 0.51 -17.83 -12.19
CA GLY A 181 1.12 -16.52 -12.36
C GLY A 181 0.14 -15.33 -12.37
N THR A 182 -1.13 -15.57 -12.08
CA THR A 182 -2.10 -14.47 -11.91
C THR A 182 -1.87 -13.79 -10.56
N LEU A 183 -1.79 -12.47 -10.55
CA LEU A 183 -1.81 -11.70 -9.31
C LEU A 183 -3.25 -11.42 -8.90
N LEU A 184 -3.66 -11.93 -7.76
CA LEU A 184 -4.92 -11.59 -7.12
C LEU A 184 -4.69 -10.40 -6.19
N CYS A 185 -5.34 -9.30 -6.48
CA CYS A 185 -5.19 -8.02 -5.80
C CYS A 185 -6.43 -7.70 -4.97
N GLY A 186 -6.25 -7.43 -3.71
CA GLY A 186 -7.29 -6.86 -2.87
C GLY A 186 -7.44 -5.36 -3.14
N SER A 187 -8.60 -4.94 -3.60
CA SER A 187 -8.88 -3.58 -4.04
C SER A 187 -9.96 -2.90 -3.23
N SER A 188 -9.94 -1.57 -3.18
CA SER A 188 -10.92 -0.76 -2.43
C SER A 188 -11.57 0.26 -3.35
N LEU A 189 -12.88 0.40 -3.22
CA LEU A 189 -13.68 1.42 -3.87
C LEU A 189 -14.27 2.34 -2.79
N GLU A 190 -14.14 3.64 -2.98
CA GLU A 190 -14.62 4.65 -2.02
C GLU A 190 -15.58 5.69 -2.64
N ASP A 191 -15.84 5.59 -3.92
CA ASP A 191 -16.71 6.49 -4.70
C ASP A 191 -18.16 6.55 -4.20
N ALA A 192 -18.72 5.37 -3.84
CA ALA A 192 -20.09 5.23 -3.33
C ALA A 192 -20.11 4.50 -1.98
N GLY A 193 -19.17 4.85 -1.08
CA GLY A 193 -18.95 4.19 0.20
C GLY A 193 -17.91 3.09 0.13
N TRP A 194 -17.44 2.65 1.28
CA TRP A 194 -16.35 1.70 1.40
C TRP A 194 -16.76 0.30 0.94
N ARG A 195 -16.14 -0.16 -0.14
CA ARG A 195 -16.39 -1.48 -0.73
C ARG A 195 -15.08 -2.17 -1.07
N VAL A 196 -15.05 -3.46 -0.85
CA VAL A 196 -13.96 -4.35 -1.25
C VAL A 196 -14.31 -5.02 -2.57
N GLN A 197 -13.37 -5.10 -3.48
CA GLN A 197 -13.43 -5.98 -4.65
C GLN A 197 -12.10 -6.68 -4.86
N MET A 198 -12.13 -7.79 -5.58
CA MET A 198 -10.92 -8.48 -6.02
C MET A 198 -10.64 -8.12 -7.47
N GLU A 199 -9.38 -7.79 -7.76
CA GLU A 199 -8.89 -7.56 -9.11
C GLU A 199 -7.83 -8.60 -9.43
N SER A 200 -7.83 -9.12 -10.65
CA SER A 200 -6.83 -10.09 -11.11
C SER A 200 -6.04 -9.53 -12.27
N TYR A 201 -4.71 -9.53 -12.14
CA TYR A 201 -3.79 -9.19 -13.21
C TYR A 201 -3.24 -10.48 -13.81
N VAL A 202 -3.79 -10.87 -14.95
CA VAL A 202 -3.60 -12.19 -15.55
C VAL A 202 -2.45 -12.15 -16.54
N GLN A 203 -1.45 -13.04 -16.34
CA GLN A 203 -0.28 -13.21 -17.21
C GLN A 203 0.44 -11.89 -17.55
N ASN A 204 0.41 -10.93 -16.64
CA ASN A 204 0.97 -9.60 -16.85
C ASN A 204 0.44 -8.84 -18.09
N ARG A 205 -0.79 -9.14 -18.53
CA ARG A 205 -1.39 -8.60 -19.75
C ARG A 205 -2.73 -7.93 -19.58
N TYR A 206 -3.68 -8.59 -18.94
CA TYR A 206 -5.05 -8.08 -18.84
C TYR A 206 -5.60 -8.16 -17.41
N TRP A 207 -6.56 -7.32 -17.15
CA TRP A 207 -7.21 -7.18 -15.86
C TRP A 207 -8.63 -7.73 -15.90
N SER A 208 -9.03 -8.39 -14.83
CA SER A 208 -10.42 -8.74 -14.55
C SER A 208 -10.74 -8.39 -13.10
N LYS A 209 -12.02 -8.31 -12.75
CA LYS A 209 -12.44 -7.98 -11.39
C LYS A 209 -13.75 -8.63 -11.00
N SER A 210 -13.92 -8.87 -9.70
CA SER A 210 -15.19 -9.30 -9.11
C SER A 210 -16.20 -8.13 -9.08
N LYS A 211 -17.44 -8.44 -8.74
CA LYS A 211 -18.34 -7.46 -8.15
C LYS A 211 -17.80 -7.08 -6.75
N PRO A 212 -18.22 -5.93 -6.18
CA PRO A 212 -17.95 -5.64 -4.79
C PRO A 212 -18.42 -6.76 -3.86
N LEU A 213 -17.60 -7.12 -2.86
CA LEU A 213 -17.90 -8.22 -1.94
C LEU A 213 -18.84 -7.80 -0.81
N ASN A 214 -18.96 -6.50 -0.57
CA ASN A 214 -19.83 -5.95 0.47
C ASN A 214 -20.67 -4.80 -0.03
N SER A 215 -21.79 -4.59 0.63
CA SER A 215 -22.58 -3.34 0.54
C SER A 215 -22.17 -2.41 1.67
N PRO A 216 -21.89 -1.13 1.39
CA PRO A 216 -21.59 -0.16 2.45
C PRO A 216 -22.79 0.15 3.35
N LEU A 217 -23.99 -0.27 2.97
CA LEU A 217 -25.20 -0.18 3.80
C LEU A 217 -25.22 -1.26 4.89
N ASP A 218 -24.63 -2.42 4.62
CA ASP A 218 -24.54 -3.51 5.59
C ASP A 218 -23.32 -3.29 6.50
N TYR A 219 -22.17 -3.11 5.88
CA TYR A 219 -20.92 -2.72 6.56
C TYR A 219 -19.94 -2.08 5.55
N ALA A 220 -19.25 -1.06 6.00
CA ALA A 220 -18.27 -0.35 5.19
C ALA A 220 -16.89 -0.98 5.40
N ALA A 221 -16.31 -1.58 4.35
CA ALA A 221 -15.02 -2.26 4.40
C ALA A 221 -14.10 -1.86 3.25
N ILE A 222 -12.79 -1.76 3.54
CA ILE A 222 -11.72 -1.45 2.58
C ILE A 222 -10.40 -2.14 2.96
N GLN A 223 -9.39 -1.99 2.12
CA GLN A 223 -8.00 -2.38 2.36
C GLN A 223 -7.87 -3.87 2.71
N PRO A 224 -8.35 -4.77 1.83
CA PRO A 224 -8.28 -6.20 2.07
C PRO A 224 -6.84 -6.70 2.08
N THR A 225 -6.50 -7.51 3.09
CA THR A 225 -5.29 -8.33 3.12
C THR A 225 -5.64 -9.73 2.67
N LEU A 226 -4.86 -10.30 1.78
CA LEU A 226 -5.05 -11.65 1.26
C LEU A 226 -4.09 -12.63 1.94
N LEU A 227 -4.61 -13.74 2.43
CA LEU A 227 -3.89 -14.83 3.05
C LEU A 227 -4.17 -16.11 2.27
N ALA A 228 -3.14 -16.69 1.67
CA ALA A 228 -3.24 -17.98 0.95
C ALA A 228 -2.86 -19.11 1.90
N TYR A 229 -3.64 -20.19 1.87
CA TYR A 229 -3.44 -21.38 2.71
C TYR A 229 -2.98 -22.58 1.87
N PRO A 230 -2.30 -23.57 2.49
CA PRO A 230 -1.79 -24.74 1.78
C PRO A 230 -2.88 -25.61 1.10
N ASP A 231 -4.11 -25.55 1.59
CA ASP A 231 -5.27 -26.25 1.01
C ASP A 231 -5.84 -25.53 -0.23
N GLY A 232 -5.25 -24.41 -0.63
CA GLY A 232 -5.70 -23.58 -1.75
C GLY A 232 -6.81 -22.60 -1.41
N SER A 233 -7.28 -22.57 -0.16
CA SER A 233 -8.21 -21.53 0.29
C SER A 233 -7.51 -20.18 0.42
N ILE A 234 -8.29 -19.12 0.25
CA ILE A 234 -7.82 -17.75 0.38
C ILE A 234 -8.77 -17.01 1.33
N GLN A 235 -8.21 -16.44 2.38
CA GLN A 235 -8.91 -15.55 3.30
C GLN A 235 -8.61 -14.09 2.94
N THR A 236 -9.59 -13.24 3.07
CA THR A 236 -9.36 -11.79 3.09
C THR A 236 -9.81 -11.20 4.43
N LEU A 237 -8.94 -10.37 5.01
CA LEU A 237 -9.23 -9.57 6.20
C LEU A 237 -9.31 -8.11 5.80
N CYS A 238 -10.37 -7.40 6.20
CA CYS A 238 -10.62 -6.04 5.75
C CYS A 238 -10.82 -5.09 6.94
N ARG A 239 -10.33 -3.85 6.78
CA ARG A 239 -10.62 -2.75 7.68
C ARG A 239 -12.08 -2.31 7.52
N THR A 240 -12.77 -2.08 8.64
CA THR A 240 -14.14 -1.54 8.64
C THR A 240 -14.25 -0.24 9.44
N LYS A 241 -15.38 0.44 9.30
CA LYS A 241 -15.75 1.60 10.17
C LYS A 241 -16.34 1.18 11.50
N SER A 242 -16.63 -0.10 11.72
CA SER A 242 -17.29 -0.61 12.93
C SER A 242 -16.34 -0.86 14.10
N GLY A 243 -15.03 -0.60 13.94
CA GLY A 243 -14.01 -0.94 14.95
C GLY A 243 -13.68 -2.42 15.03
N ARG A 244 -14.17 -3.24 14.09
CA ARG A 244 -13.89 -4.67 13.95
C ARG A 244 -13.32 -4.96 12.56
N LEU A 245 -12.54 -6.02 12.42
CA LEU A 245 -12.19 -6.58 11.13
C LEU A 245 -13.39 -7.38 10.59
N THR A 246 -13.53 -7.41 9.28
CA THR A 246 -14.39 -8.38 8.59
C THR A 246 -13.54 -9.31 7.76
N GLU A 247 -14.04 -10.51 7.53
CA GLU A 247 -13.38 -11.52 6.71
C GLU A 247 -14.30 -12.08 5.65
N CYS A 248 -13.70 -12.64 4.62
CA CYS A 248 -14.38 -13.43 3.60
C CYS A 248 -13.40 -14.49 3.08
N TRP A 249 -13.95 -15.61 2.59
CA TRP A 249 -13.16 -16.74 2.13
C TRP A 249 -13.49 -17.10 0.67
N SER A 250 -12.47 -17.58 -0.03
CA SER A 250 -12.59 -18.23 -1.32
C SER A 250 -11.97 -19.63 -1.24
N HIS A 251 -12.69 -20.63 -1.75
CA HIS A 251 -12.23 -22.03 -1.82
C HIS A 251 -12.01 -22.50 -3.27
N ASP A 252 -11.99 -21.57 -4.23
CA ASP A 252 -11.86 -21.87 -5.66
C ASP A 252 -10.81 -20.99 -6.37
N GLY A 253 -9.78 -20.60 -5.62
CA GLY A 253 -8.69 -19.79 -6.13
C GLY A 253 -9.05 -18.32 -6.42
N GLY A 254 -9.94 -17.75 -5.61
CA GLY A 254 -10.32 -16.34 -5.69
C GLY A 254 -11.43 -16.03 -6.70
N LYS A 255 -12.13 -17.02 -7.23
CA LYS A 255 -13.22 -16.85 -8.21
C LYS A 255 -14.54 -16.49 -7.55
N LYS A 256 -14.84 -17.11 -6.41
CA LYS A 256 -16.02 -16.84 -5.58
C LYS A 256 -15.60 -16.53 -4.16
N TRP A 257 -16.36 -15.66 -3.56
CA TRP A 257 -16.10 -15.12 -2.21
C TRP A 257 -17.38 -15.12 -1.37
#